data_ef305f8cfd129a636fc4dbab51d85835
#
_entry.id   ef305f8cfd129a636fc4dbab51d85835
#
_cell.length_a   1.000
_cell.length_b   1.000
_cell.length_c   1.000
_cell.angle_alpha   90.00
_cell.angle_beta   90.00
_cell.angle_gamma   90.00
#
_symmetry.space_group_name_H-M   'P 1'
#
loop_
_entity.id
_entity.type
_entity.pdbx_description
1 polymer ?
#
loop_
_entity_poly.entity_id
_entity_poly.type
_entity_poly.pdbx_seq_one_letter_code
_entity_poly.pdbx_strand_id
1 'polypeptide(L)'
;MHAAGSLADSCAVRRIAELYELPLAGDDAQGGAGHKAILTLEYDGPTDALAGLHTLLFVKMPWRLGPPAHESPALAAQAERYRHVLSSQYGDGDGLELSTYQYLAGLLPVRIPRFYFGDIHRGSTNCILITECIDYAPAAPAAPAAPAAPAAPAAPAAPAATVLPAGAILPKLNKYQDHRVQGAHEYYFALVRGLARIGAADKRGALGPHRHIFSKGFYPTRVATAPPPAVAAARRAQLRATCDAQLDKLIDFVTNVASGLFPPVHRDASFLARLKVECGECAQFFSLAQHHVASQADYAALTHPNLQIDNGFYWRDGSGAMQAGLLDWYNCGEMPFAAVLQGCLSGMEPHALAEHEEGLMCCFADEYVACGGPHISHAELLRQWRLLYVVSFVGQLQYIEMDILREGAPRAEWPSIRSRDDPRIMHVWNVRCRTIAILDAVAFWAASDLHTHFMTWAREQGHV
;
A
#
# COMPACT_ATOMS: atom_id res chain seq x y z
N MET A 1 4.46 -26.83 12.60
CA MET A 1 5.10 -25.91 13.58
C MET A 1 6.44 -26.49 14.08
N HIS A 2 6.55 -27.75 14.43
CA HIS A 2 7.85 -28.38 14.77
C HIS A 2 8.86 -28.26 13.61
N ALA A 3 8.48 -28.67 12.41
CA ALA A 3 9.34 -28.57 11.23
C ALA A 3 9.79 -27.15 10.88
N ALA A 4 9.03 -26.14 11.31
CA ALA A 4 9.37 -24.73 11.16
C ALA A 4 10.20 -24.16 12.34
N GLY A 5 10.50 -24.98 13.36
CA GLY A 5 11.22 -24.55 14.55
C GLY A 5 10.47 -23.58 15.46
N SER A 6 9.19 -23.35 15.21
CA SER A 6 8.35 -22.39 15.97
C SER A 6 7.70 -23.02 17.20
N LEU A 7 7.69 -24.35 17.31
CA LEU A 7 7.21 -25.13 18.43
C LEU A 7 8.27 -26.14 18.82
N ALA A 8 8.68 -26.16 20.09
CA ALA A 8 9.66 -27.11 20.61
C ALA A 8 9.11 -28.55 20.55
N ASP A 9 9.99 -29.55 20.38
CA ASP A 9 9.60 -30.98 20.30
C ASP A 9 8.88 -31.45 21.58
N SER A 10 9.16 -30.83 22.72
CA SER A 10 8.50 -31.10 24.00
C SER A 10 7.09 -30.52 24.13
N CYS A 11 6.64 -29.71 23.15
CA CYS A 11 5.35 -29.07 23.14
C CYS A 11 4.45 -29.62 22.03
N ALA A 12 3.16 -29.57 22.22
CA ALA A 12 2.17 -29.92 21.20
C ALA A 12 1.01 -28.91 21.16
N VAL A 13 0.39 -28.78 20.04
CA VAL A 13 -0.93 -28.14 19.95
C VAL A 13 -1.95 -29.16 20.48
N ARG A 14 -2.54 -28.85 21.63
CA ARG A 14 -3.55 -29.69 22.25
C ARG A 14 -4.86 -29.67 21.48
N ARG A 15 -5.32 -28.45 21.16
CA ARG A 15 -6.52 -28.24 20.35
C ARG A 15 -6.57 -26.83 19.75
N ILE A 16 -7.35 -26.70 18.70
CA ILE A 16 -7.86 -25.41 18.24
C ILE A 16 -9.15 -25.15 19.04
N ALA A 17 -9.09 -24.19 19.98
CA ALA A 17 -10.22 -23.86 20.84
C ALA A 17 -11.29 -23.08 20.06
N GLU A 18 -10.88 -22.22 19.14
CA GLU A 18 -11.74 -21.39 18.31
C GLU A 18 -11.10 -21.12 16.95
N LEU A 19 -11.93 -20.99 15.92
CA LEU A 19 -11.55 -20.50 14.60
C LEU A 19 -12.54 -19.38 14.22
N TYR A 20 -12.02 -18.20 13.95
CA TYR A 20 -12.81 -17.05 13.51
C TYR A 20 -12.34 -16.61 12.13
N GLU A 21 -13.21 -16.75 11.11
CA GLU A 21 -12.93 -16.24 9.76
C GLU A 21 -13.15 -14.73 9.71
N LEU A 22 -12.18 -14.01 9.15
CA LEU A 22 -12.28 -12.57 8.99
C LEU A 22 -13.21 -12.21 7.82
N PRO A 23 -14.07 -11.18 7.97
CA PRO A 23 -15.05 -10.83 6.96
C PRO A 23 -14.39 -10.31 5.68
N LEU A 24 -14.97 -10.68 4.54
CA LEU A 24 -14.55 -10.27 3.20
C LEU A 24 -15.26 -9.01 2.71
N ALA A 25 -16.33 -8.59 3.38
CA ALA A 25 -17.14 -7.43 3.03
C ALA A 25 -17.55 -6.65 4.29
N GLY A 26 -17.95 -5.39 4.12
CA GLY A 26 -18.35 -4.49 5.21
C GLY A 26 -17.23 -3.57 5.66
N ASP A 27 -17.44 -2.83 6.74
CA ASP A 27 -16.50 -1.84 7.28
C ASP A 27 -15.16 -2.47 7.70
N ASP A 28 -15.22 -3.70 8.24
CA ASP A 28 -14.07 -4.47 8.70
C ASP A 28 -13.51 -5.41 7.62
N ALA A 29 -13.94 -5.26 6.36
CA ALA A 29 -13.47 -6.09 5.28
C ALA A 29 -11.94 -6.08 5.19
N GLN A 30 -11.35 -7.25 5.35
CA GLN A 30 -9.93 -7.47 5.18
C GLN A 30 -9.66 -7.75 3.71
N GLY A 31 -9.40 -6.71 2.92
CA GLY A 31 -9.04 -6.88 1.52
C GLY A 31 -7.84 -7.80 1.32
N GLY A 32 -7.59 -8.21 0.10
CA GLY A 32 -6.43 -9.01 -0.26
C GLY A 32 -6.76 -10.30 -0.99
N ALA A 33 -5.73 -11.12 -1.19
CA ALA A 33 -5.72 -12.22 -2.15
C ALA A 33 -6.06 -13.59 -1.52
N GLY A 34 -6.81 -13.65 -0.41
CA GLY A 34 -7.08 -14.94 0.22
C GLY A 34 -8.02 -14.90 1.42
N HIS A 35 -8.41 -16.09 1.87
CA HIS A 35 -9.07 -16.30 3.15
C HIS A 35 -8.14 -15.95 4.30
N LYS A 36 -8.68 -15.33 5.33
CA LYS A 36 -7.96 -14.98 6.55
C LYS A 36 -8.78 -15.45 7.75
N ALA A 37 -8.09 -16.00 8.75
CA ALA A 37 -8.73 -16.46 9.97
C ALA A 37 -7.83 -16.18 11.18
N ILE A 38 -8.44 -16.17 12.35
CA ILE A 38 -7.75 -16.16 13.63
C ILE A 38 -8.02 -17.52 14.32
N LEU A 39 -6.96 -18.16 14.77
CA LEU A 39 -7.03 -19.40 15.57
C LEU A 39 -6.71 -19.07 17.01
N THR A 40 -7.56 -19.58 17.91
CA THR A 40 -7.23 -19.67 19.34
C THR A 40 -6.71 -21.07 19.63
N LEU A 41 -5.44 -21.17 20.07
CA LEU A 41 -4.78 -22.44 20.34
C LEU A 41 -4.59 -22.67 21.83
N GLU A 42 -4.70 -23.94 22.22
CA GLU A 42 -4.23 -24.46 23.50
C GLU A 42 -3.03 -25.37 23.24
N TYR A 43 -2.02 -25.25 24.08
CA TYR A 43 -0.78 -26.02 23.99
C TYR A 43 -0.61 -26.93 25.21
N ASP A 44 0.01 -28.09 24.98
CA ASP A 44 0.55 -28.96 26.00
C ASP A 44 2.08 -28.92 25.97
N GLY A 45 2.73 -28.91 27.12
CA GLY A 45 4.18 -28.92 27.25
C GLY A 45 4.68 -28.33 28.55
N PRO A 46 6.00 -28.34 28.78
CA PRO A 46 6.61 -27.67 29.93
C PRO A 46 6.38 -26.17 29.93
N THR A 47 6.10 -25.58 31.11
CA THR A 47 5.76 -24.16 31.25
C THR A 47 6.81 -23.22 30.64
N ASP A 48 8.09 -23.54 30.81
CA ASP A 48 9.22 -22.80 30.27
C ASP A 48 9.26 -22.84 28.74
N ALA A 49 8.95 -24.00 28.14
CA ALA A 49 8.88 -24.14 26.69
C ALA A 49 7.63 -23.52 26.07
N LEU A 50 6.56 -23.35 26.85
CA LEU A 50 5.35 -22.64 26.43
C LEU A 50 5.49 -21.11 26.57
N ALA A 51 6.46 -20.66 27.37
CA ALA A 51 6.69 -19.22 27.56
C ALA A 51 7.03 -18.53 26.23
N GLY A 52 6.26 -17.50 25.90
CA GLY A 52 6.43 -16.75 24.66
C GLY A 52 5.73 -17.33 23.42
N LEU A 53 4.99 -18.46 23.53
CA LEU A 53 4.07 -18.88 22.49
C LEU A 53 2.81 -18.03 22.51
N HIS A 54 2.37 -17.59 21.33
CA HIS A 54 1.11 -16.87 21.17
C HIS A 54 -0.04 -17.88 21.07
N THR A 55 -1.10 -17.64 21.81
CA THR A 55 -2.33 -18.46 21.75
C THR A 55 -3.25 -18.02 20.62
N LEU A 56 -3.15 -16.76 20.19
CA LEU A 56 -3.85 -16.22 19.02
C LEU A 56 -2.92 -16.19 17.81
N LEU A 57 -3.27 -16.91 16.77
CA LEU A 57 -2.52 -16.98 15.52
C LEU A 57 -3.37 -16.49 14.36
N PHE A 58 -2.74 -15.73 13.47
CA PHE A 58 -3.33 -15.28 12.21
C PHE A 58 -2.99 -16.29 11.11
N VAL A 59 -3.99 -16.67 10.32
CA VAL A 59 -3.87 -17.58 9.18
C VAL A 59 -4.26 -16.87 7.90
N LYS A 60 -3.41 -17.01 6.88
CA LYS A 60 -3.68 -16.52 5.51
C LYS A 60 -3.58 -17.70 4.55
N MET A 61 -4.63 -17.88 3.74
CA MET A 61 -4.70 -18.90 2.68
C MET A 61 -5.14 -18.20 1.39
N PRO A 62 -4.30 -18.11 0.36
CA PRO A 62 -4.67 -17.51 -0.91
C PRO A 62 -5.90 -18.16 -1.55
N TRP A 63 -6.60 -17.41 -2.39
CA TRP A 63 -7.69 -17.94 -3.17
C TRP A 63 -7.22 -19.07 -4.07
N ARG A 64 -7.98 -20.17 -4.12
CA ARG A 64 -7.69 -21.29 -5.02
C ARG A 64 -7.76 -20.85 -6.48
N LEU A 65 -6.97 -21.48 -7.33
CA LEU A 65 -7.07 -21.34 -8.79
C LEU A 65 -8.38 -21.97 -9.27
N GLY A 66 -9.40 -21.13 -9.41
CA GLY A 66 -10.76 -21.51 -9.76
C GLY A 66 -11.66 -21.61 -8.53
N PRO A 67 -12.78 -20.89 -8.55
CA PRO A 67 -13.77 -20.99 -7.48
C PRO A 67 -14.42 -22.37 -7.50
N PRO A 68 -14.77 -22.93 -6.33
CA PRO A 68 -15.78 -23.98 -6.27
C PRO A 68 -17.07 -23.49 -6.94
N ALA A 69 -17.79 -24.37 -7.62
CA ALA A 69 -18.99 -24.02 -8.39
C ALA A 69 -20.12 -23.34 -7.58
N HIS A 70 -20.00 -23.28 -6.26
CA HIS A 70 -20.97 -22.72 -5.32
C HIS A 70 -20.50 -21.40 -4.66
N GLU A 71 -19.35 -20.86 -5.03
CA GLU A 71 -18.90 -19.57 -4.50
C GLU A 71 -19.59 -18.38 -5.21
N SER A 72 -19.65 -17.24 -4.51
CA SER A 72 -20.30 -16.05 -5.05
C SER A 72 -19.60 -15.54 -6.32
N PRO A 73 -20.33 -14.88 -7.25
CA PRO A 73 -19.73 -14.27 -8.45
C PRO A 73 -18.60 -13.28 -8.14
N ALA A 74 -18.67 -12.58 -7.01
CA ALA A 74 -17.62 -11.66 -6.57
C ALA A 74 -16.32 -12.39 -6.20
N LEU A 75 -16.43 -13.52 -5.49
CA LEU A 75 -15.29 -14.37 -5.14
C LEU A 75 -14.70 -15.03 -6.38
N ALA A 76 -15.53 -15.44 -7.34
CA ALA A 76 -15.07 -15.98 -8.62
C ALA A 76 -14.28 -14.96 -9.43
N ALA A 77 -14.77 -13.72 -9.53
CA ALA A 77 -14.06 -12.63 -10.21
C ALA A 77 -12.73 -12.28 -9.53
N GLN A 78 -12.69 -12.32 -8.20
CA GLN A 78 -11.46 -12.07 -7.44
C GLN A 78 -10.44 -13.21 -7.65
N ALA A 79 -10.87 -14.47 -7.64
CA ALA A 79 -10.01 -15.61 -7.92
C ALA A 79 -9.46 -15.60 -9.35
N GLU A 80 -10.23 -15.14 -10.33
CA GLU A 80 -9.78 -14.98 -11.71
C GLU A 80 -8.72 -13.88 -11.85
N ARG A 81 -8.92 -12.75 -11.19
CA ARG A 81 -7.90 -11.67 -11.13
C ARG A 81 -6.60 -12.18 -10.50
N TYR A 82 -6.72 -12.94 -9.40
CA TYR A 82 -5.56 -13.50 -8.72
C TYR A 82 -4.80 -14.49 -9.61
N ARG A 83 -5.52 -15.33 -10.34
CA ARG A 83 -4.93 -16.24 -11.34
C ARG A 83 -4.14 -15.48 -12.41
N HIS A 84 -4.67 -14.34 -12.87
CA HIS A 84 -3.98 -13.48 -13.82
C HIS A 84 -2.68 -12.90 -13.23
N VAL A 85 -2.68 -12.49 -11.96
CA VAL A 85 -1.49 -11.99 -11.25
C VAL A 85 -0.46 -13.10 -11.09
N LEU A 86 -0.86 -14.31 -10.71
CA LEU A 86 0.05 -15.45 -10.58
C LEU A 86 0.62 -15.91 -11.92
N SER A 87 -0.17 -15.88 -12.98
CA SER A 87 0.28 -16.22 -14.34
C SER A 87 1.10 -15.10 -14.98
N SER A 88 1.14 -13.91 -14.35
CA SER A 88 1.92 -12.79 -14.86
C SER A 88 3.42 -13.04 -14.63
N GLN A 89 4.23 -12.39 -15.45
CA GLN A 89 5.71 -12.44 -15.40
C GLN A 89 6.31 -11.82 -14.13
N TYR A 90 5.49 -11.36 -13.18
CA TYR A 90 5.89 -10.63 -11.97
C TYR A 90 6.17 -11.52 -10.76
N GLY A 91 6.01 -12.82 -10.88
CA GLY A 91 6.49 -13.76 -9.89
C GLY A 91 5.42 -14.33 -8.95
N ASP A 92 5.89 -15.20 -8.07
CA ASP A 92 5.14 -15.93 -7.06
C ASP A 92 5.04 -15.07 -5.77
N GLY A 93 4.08 -14.15 -5.74
CA GLY A 93 3.95 -13.20 -4.62
C GLY A 93 3.68 -13.86 -3.27
N ASP A 94 2.92 -14.96 -3.24
CA ASP A 94 2.69 -15.75 -2.04
C ASP A 94 3.96 -16.48 -1.60
N GLY A 95 4.70 -17.03 -2.54
CA GLY A 95 5.98 -17.66 -2.27
C GLY A 95 7.01 -16.65 -1.75
N LEU A 96 7.01 -15.41 -2.23
CA LEU A 96 7.86 -14.34 -1.71
C LEU A 96 7.44 -13.90 -0.31
N GLU A 97 6.14 -13.80 -0.02
CA GLU A 97 5.65 -13.52 1.32
C GLU A 97 6.09 -14.61 2.30
N LEU A 98 5.82 -15.87 1.98
CA LEU A 98 6.24 -17.00 2.80
C LEU A 98 7.76 -17.03 3.01
N SER A 99 8.54 -16.81 1.94
CA SER A 99 10.00 -16.78 1.99
C SER A 99 10.53 -15.63 2.87
N THR A 100 9.83 -14.49 2.94
CA THR A 100 10.16 -13.39 3.85
C THR A 100 10.11 -13.85 5.28
N TYR A 101 9.04 -14.51 5.69
CA TYR A 101 8.91 -15.04 7.05
C TYR A 101 9.92 -16.17 7.34
N GLN A 102 10.17 -17.06 6.39
CA GLN A 102 11.08 -18.19 6.57
C GLN A 102 12.55 -17.78 6.63
N TYR A 103 12.97 -16.83 5.79
CA TYR A 103 14.39 -16.55 5.58
C TYR A 103 14.84 -15.17 6.06
N LEU A 104 13.95 -14.19 6.12
CA LEU A 104 14.32 -12.82 6.45
C LEU A 104 13.83 -12.35 7.82
N ALA A 105 12.83 -13.01 8.44
CA ALA A 105 12.19 -12.52 9.66
C ALA A 105 13.19 -12.16 10.78
N GLY A 106 14.22 -13.00 10.99
CA GLY A 106 15.26 -12.77 12.00
C GLY A 106 16.38 -11.79 11.56
N LEU A 107 16.37 -11.33 10.31
CA LEU A 107 17.40 -10.47 9.73
C LEU A 107 16.88 -9.06 9.41
N LEU A 108 15.56 -8.90 9.32
CA LEU A 108 14.92 -7.62 9.06
C LEU A 108 15.12 -6.66 10.26
N PRO A 109 15.53 -5.42 10.03
CA PRO A 109 15.72 -4.42 11.07
C PRO A 109 14.40 -3.73 11.50
N VAL A 110 13.29 -4.42 11.33
CA VAL A 110 11.94 -3.99 11.67
C VAL A 110 11.18 -5.16 12.31
N ARG A 111 10.23 -4.85 13.21
CA ARG A 111 9.36 -5.87 13.77
C ARG A 111 8.40 -6.38 12.70
N ILE A 112 8.28 -7.71 12.60
CA ILE A 112 7.24 -8.39 11.83
C ILE A 112 6.57 -9.44 12.73
N PRO A 113 5.35 -9.91 12.41
CA PRO A 113 4.71 -10.96 13.17
C PRO A 113 5.60 -12.20 13.25
N ARG A 114 5.64 -12.83 14.41
CA ARG A 114 6.39 -14.10 14.57
C ARG A 114 5.84 -15.17 13.64
N PHE A 115 6.72 -15.81 12.88
CA PHE A 115 6.39 -16.92 12.01
C PHE A 115 6.15 -18.20 12.82
N TYR A 116 5.05 -18.89 12.55
CA TYR A 116 4.71 -20.16 13.17
C TYR A 116 4.76 -21.33 12.21
N PHE A 117 4.20 -21.16 11.02
CA PHE A 117 4.20 -22.19 9.99
C PHE A 117 3.89 -21.59 8.64
N GLY A 118 4.40 -22.23 7.60
CA GLY A 118 4.01 -21.92 6.23
C GLY A 118 4.40 -23.05 5.31
N ASP A 119 3.54 -23.29 4.33
CA ASP A 119 3.76 -24.29 3.29
C ASP A 119 3.16 -23.80 1.98
N ILE A 120 3.77 -24.17 0.86
CA ILE A 120 3.34 -23.77 -0.47
C ILE A 120 3.64 -24.86 -1.49
N HIS A 121 2.62 -25.24 -2.24
CA HIS A 121 2.81 -25.98 -3.48
C HIS A 121 3.10 -24.99 -4.60
N ARG A 122 4.39 -24.84 -4.95
CA ARG A 122 4.85 -23.84 -5.92
C ARG A 122 4.18 -24.03 -7.30
N GLY A 123 3.85 -22.90 -7.92
CA GLY A 123 3.11 -22.89 -9.19
C GLY A 123 1.60 -23.05 -9.04
N SER A 124 1.10 -23.01 -7.81
CA SER A 124 -0.33 -23.01 -7.48
C SER A 124 -0.63 -21.95 -6.44
N THR A 125 -1.93 -21.73 -6.14
CA THR A 125 -2.39 -20.94 -4.99
C THR A 125 -2.58 -21.78 -3.73
N ASN A 126 -2.08 -23.02 -3.69
CA ASN A 126 -2.14 -23.86 -2.52
C ASN A 126 -1.02 -23.49 -1.56
N CYS A 127 -1.31 -22.52 -0.72
CA CYS A 127 -0.39 -21.94 0.26
C CYS A 127 -1.12 -21.73 1.58
N ILE A 128 -0.39 -21.87 2.67
CA ILE A 128 -0.82 -21.47 4.01
C ILE A 128 0.31 -20.72 4.70
N LEU A 129 -0.01 -19.62 5.34
CA LEU A 129 0.87 -18.86 6.20
C LEU A 129 0.22 -18.69 7.57
N ILE A 130 0.94 -19.05 8.63
CA ILE A 130 0.49 -18.88 10.02
C ILE A 130 1.51 -18.04 10.77
N THR A 131 1.06 -16.93 11.32
CA THR A 131 1.87 -15.98 12.07
C THR A 131 1.24 -15.63 13.42
N GLU A 132 1.96 -14.90 14.25
CA GLU A 132 1.43 -14.15 15.38
C GLU A 132 0.23 -13.34 14.92
N CYS A 133 -0.88 -13.38 15.67
CA CYS A 133 -1.96 -12.43 15.53
C CYS A 133 -1.60 -11.18 16.35
N ILE A 134 -1.51 -10.02 15.70
CA ILE A 134 -1.18 -8.77 16.39
C ILE A 134 -2.32 -8.37 17.31
N ASP A 135 -2.00 -8.16 18.58
CA ASP A 135 -2.95 -7.75 19.63
C ASP A 135 -3.10 -6.22 19.62
N TYR A 136 -4.01 -5.74 18.79
CA TYR A 136 -4.31 -4.31 18.66
C TYR A 136 -5.12 -3.82 19.86
N ALA A 137 -4.80 -2.64 20.37
CA ALA A 137 -5.68 -1.95 21.33
C ALA A 137 -7.07 -1.71 20.71
N PRO A 138 -8.13 -1.72 21.52
CA PRO A 138 -9.47 -1.39 21.04
C PRO A 138 -9.49 0.00 20.39
N ALA A 139 -10.21 0.15 19.28
CA ALA A 139 -10.45 1.45 18.69
C ALA A 139 -11.23 2.32 19.68
N ALA A 140 -10.85 3.60 19.80
CA ALA A 140 -11.67 4.55 20.53
C ALA A 140 -13.08 4.60 19.90
N PRO A 141 -14.17 4.66 20.69
CA PRO A 141 -15.50 4.79 20.13
C PRO A 141 -15.54 6.00 19.19
N ALA A 142 -16.04 5.80 17.99
CA ALA A 142 -16.17 6.85 16.99
C ALA A 142 -16.97 8.01 17.61
N ALA A 143 -16.43 9.23 17.55
CA ALA A 143 -17.18 10.40 17.94
C ALA A 143 -18.49 10.41 17.11
N PRO A 144 -19.66 10.63 17.72
CA PRO A 144 -20.90 10.66 16.98
C PRO A 144 -20.78 11.72 15.87
N ALA A 145 -21.13 11.34 14.65
CA ALA A 145 -21.13 12.25 13.51
C ALA A 145 -21.93 13.49 13.89
N ALA A 146 -21.26 14.64 13.92
CA ALA A 146 -21.92 15.89 14.24
C ALA A 146 -23.04 16.13 13.23
N PRO A 147 -24.30 16.34 13.66
CA PRO A 147 -25.35 16.74 12.73
C PRO A 147 -24.95 18.08 12.14
N ALA A 148 -25.14 18.23 10.82
CA ALA A 148 -24.95 19.50 10.14
C ALA A 148 -25.89 20.55 10.78
N ALA A 149 -25.34 21.38 11.66
CA ALA A 149 -26.07 22.43 12.38
C ALA A 149 -25.34 23.77 12.28
N PRO A 150 -26.07 24.89 12.29
CA PRO A 150 -25.49 26.22 12.19
C PRO A 150 -24.61 26.52 13.39
N ALA A 151 -23.64 27.40 13.19
CA ALA A 151 -22.61 27.81 14.15
C ALA A 151 -23.14 27.97 15.59
N ALA A 152 -22.65 27.15 16.48
CA ALA A 152 -22.95 27.20 17.94
C ALA A 152 -21.63 27.23 18.73
N PRO A 153 -21.67 27.74 19.98
CA PRO A 153 -20.49 28.09 20.77
C PRO A 153 -19.62 26.89 21.10
N ALA A 154 -18.35 27.17 21.42
CA ALA A 154 -17.26 26.23 21.66
C ALA A 154 -17.67 24.89 22.26
N ALA A 155 -17.39 23.81 21.54
CA ALA A 155 -17.64 22.45 21.94
C ALA A 155 -16.82 22.10 23.23
N PRO A 156 -17.35 21.27 24.14
CA PRO A 156 -16.58 20.74 25.23
C PRO A 156 -15.39 19.93 24.74
N ALA A 157 -14.26 20.04 25.42
CA ALA A 157 -13.04 19.34 25.09
C ALA A 157 -13.30 17.84 24.83
N ALA A 158 -12.78 17.32 23.75
CA ALA A 158 -12.83 15.89 23.46
C ALA A 158 -12.32 15.09 24.67
N PRO A 159 -12.92 13.92 24.97
CA PRO A 159 -12.45 13.09 26.08
C PRO A 159 -10.97 12.81 25.88
N ALA A 160 -10.20 12.99 26.99
CA ALA A 160 -8.76 12.77 26.96
C ALA A 160 -8.45 11.39 26.39
N ALA A 161 -7.65 11.35 25.31
CA ALA A 161 -7.23 10.10 24.70
C ALA A 161 -6.60 9.23 25.80
N THR A 162 -7.07 7.99 25.93
CA THR A 162 -6.51 7.04 26.89
C THR A 162 -5.03 6.85 26.53
N VAL A 163 -4.14 7.29 27.41
CA VAL A 163 -2.69 7.11 27.20
C VAL A 163 -2.38 5.64 27.37
N LEU A 164 -2.07 4.97 26.27
CA LEU A 164 -1.66 3.57 26.30
C LEU A 164 -0.25 3.45 26.90
N PRO A 165 0.06 2.33 27.58
CA PRO A 165 1.42 2.06 28.04
C PRO A 165 2.43 2.08 26.91
N ALA A 166 3.68 2.49 27.20
CA ALA A 166 4.76 2.40 26.22
C ALA A 166 4.91 0.96 25.70
N GLY A 167 5.00 0.81 24.39
CA GLY A 167 5.09 -0.49 23.71
C GLY A 167 3.75 -1.19 23.43
N ALA A 168 2.62 -0.69 23.95
CA ALA A 168 1.30 -1.21 23.60
C ALA A 168 1.00 -0.91 22.13
N ILE A 169 0.47 -1.91 21.42
CA ILE A 169 0.12 -1.74 20.01
C ILE A 169 -1.12 -0.85 19.90
N LEU A 170 -1.03 0.18 19.08
CA LEU A 170 -2.12 1.11 18.83
C LEU A 170 -3.30 0.43 18.10
N PRO A 171 -4.49 1.02 18.07
CA PRO A 171 -5.62 0.50 17.32
C PRO A 171 -5.28 0.25 15.86
N LYS A 172 -5.89 -0.78 15.28
CA LYS A 172 -5.71 -1.12 13.87
C LYS A 172 -6.18 0.01 12.98
N LEU A 173 -5.40 0.31 11.96
CA LEU A 173 -5.75 1.27 10.93
C LEU A 173 -6.32 0.57 9.71
N ASN A 174 -7.29 1.19 9.06
CA ASN A 174 -7.91 0.68 7.86
C ASN A 174 -7.45 1.48 6.63
N LYS A 175 -7.30 0.78 5.54
CA LYS A 175 -6.83 1.34 4.27
C LYS A 175 -7.72 2.46 3.77
N TYR A 176 -7.12 3.59 3.39
CA TYR A 176 -7.80 4.78 2.89
C TYR A 176 -8.82 5.39 3.88
N GLN A 177 -8.57 5.22 5.18
CA GLN A 177 -9.32 5.89 6.25
C GLN A 177 -8.43 6.83 7.06
N ASP A 178 -7.34 7.26 6.51
CA ASP A 178 -6.31 8.10 7.11
C ASP A 178 -6.85 9.44 7.59
N HIS A 179 -7.84 9.99 6.88
CA HIS A 179 -8.57 11.20 7.26
C HIS A 179 -9.30 11.09 8.62
N ARG A 180 -9.49 9.87 9.12
CA ARG A 180 -10.08 9.61 10.44
C ARG A 180 -9.02 9.51 11.56
N VAL A 181 -7.74 9.55 11.21
CA VAL A 181 -6.62 9.33 12.12
C VAL A 181 -5.98 10.65 12.49
N GLN A 182 -6.07 11.03 13.77
CA GLN A 182 -5.38 12.21 14.25
C GLN A 182 -3.86 12.01 14.20
N GLY A 183 -3.12 12.96 13.61
CA GLY A 183 -1.67 12.87 13.50
C GLY A 183 -1.20 11.75 12.52
N ALA A 184 -1.99 11.43 11.49
CA ALA A 184 -1.67 10.38 10.53
C ALA A 184 -0.24 10.47 9.95
N HIS A 185 0.33 11.67 9.81
CA HIS A 185 1.69 11.89 9.31
C HIS A 185 2.75 11.17 10.17
N GLU A 186 2.59 11.07 11.49
CA GLU A 186 3.55 10.37 12.36
C GLU A 186 3.71 8.89 11.97
N TYR A 187 2.60 8.24 11.57
CA TYR A 187 2.60 6.85 11.14
C TYR A 187 3.37 6.70 9.83
N TYR A 188 3.21 7.63 8.88
CA TYR A 188 3.97 7.63 7.64
C TYR A 188 5.46 7.83 7.85
N PHE A 189 5.87 8.72 8.76
CA PHE A 189 7.27 8.86 9.12
C PHE A 189 7.84 7.56 9.74
N ALA A 190 7.06 6.83 10.53
CA ALA A 190 7.49 5.54 11.08
C ALA A 190 7.64 4.47 9.98
N LEU A 191 6.71 4.40 9.02
CA LEU A 191 6.80 3.50 7.87
C LEU A 191 8.00 3.81 6.98
N VAL A 192 8.21 5.08 6.67
CA VAL A 192 9.33 5.56 5.84
C VAL A 192 10.67 5.20 6.47
N ARG A 193 10.83 5.37 7.80
CA ARG A 193 12.02 4.87 8.52
C ARG A 193 12.17 3.36 8.41
N GLY A 194 11.08 2.61 8.54
CA GLY A 194 11.09 1.15 8.37
C GLY A 194 11.60 0.73 6.99
N LEU A 195 11.10 1.36 5.92
CA LEU A 195 11.56 1.12 4.54
C LEU A 195 13.05 1.43 4.37
N ALA A 196 13.51 2.57 4.91
CA ALA A 196 14.90 2.97 4.85
C ALA A 196 15.83 1.96 5.53
N ARG A 197 15.45 1.48 6.72
CA ARG A 197 16.21 0.45 7.47
C ARG A 197 16.35 -0.84 6.68
N ILE A 198 15.26 -1.31 6.05
CA ILE A 198 15.27 -2.53 5.22
C ILE A 198 16.21 -2.35 4.03
N GLY A 199 16.07 -1.25 3.29
CA GLY A 199 16.93 -0.94 2.15
C GLY A 199 18.41 -0.85 2.54
N ALA A 200 18.74 -0.21 3.68
CA ALA A 200 20.07 -0.14 4.20
C ALA A 200 20.64 -1.53 4.60
N ALA A 201 19.82 -2.38 5.21
CA ALA A 201 20.21 -3.75 5.55
C ALA A 201 20.54 -4.58 4.29
N ASP A 202 19.73 -4.42 3.23
CA ASP A 202 20.00 -5.06 1.95
C ASP A 202 21.32 -4.61 1.34
N LYS A 203 21.56 -3.30 1.25
CA LYS A 203 22.80 -2.73 0.68
C LYS A 203 24.06 -3.14 1.45
N ARG A 204 23.94 -3.38 2.74
CA ARG A 204 25.06 -3.89 3.57
C ARG A 204 25.25 -5.40 3.46
N GLY A 205 24.40 -6.13 2.73
CA GLY A 205 24.43 -7.59 2.67
C GLY A 205 23.95 -8.27 3.97
N ALA A 206 23.24 -7.56 4.85
CA ALA A 206 22.80 -8.07 6.15
C ALA A 206 21.60 -9.03 6.07
N LEU A 207 20.96 -9.17 4.91
CA LEU A 207 19.78 -10.02 4.72
C LEU A 207 20.12 -11.49 4.41
N GLY A 208 21.38 -11.87 4.55
CA GLY A 208 21.83 -13.25 4.53
C GLY A 208 21.83 -13.93 3.15
N PRO A 209 22.13 -15.25 3.11
CA PRO A 209 22.39 -15.97 1.87
C PRO A 209 21.14 -16.16 1.00
N HIS A 210 19.94 -16.08 1.56
CA HIS A 210 18.68 -16.27 0.83
C HIS A 210 18.17 -15.00 0.14
N ARG A 211 18.90 -13.88 0.24
CA ARG A 211 18.56 -12.61 -0.42
C ARG A 211 18.31 -12.77 -1.93
N HIS A 212 19.01 -13.70 -2.59
CA HIS A 212 18.88 -13.95 -4.03
C HIS A 212 17.46 -14.42 -4.46
N ILE A 213 16.65 -14.99 -3.56
CA ILE A 213 15.26 -15.40 -3.82
C ILE A 213 14.41 -14.16 -4.18
N PHE A 214 14.74 -13.01 -3.64
CA PHE A 214 14.00 -11.75 -3.72
C PHE A 214 14.48 -10.81 -4.84
N SER A 215 15.31 -11.28 -5.74
CA SER A 215 15.85 -10.47 -6.85
C SER A 215 14.83 -10.11 -7.93
N LYS A 216 13.68 -10.79 -7.96
CA LYS A 216 12.58 -10.56 -8.92
C LYS A 216 11.43 -9.82 -8.22
N GLY A 217 11.60 -8.53 -7.95
CA GLY A 217 10.53 -7.72 -7.39
C GLY A 217 9.40 -7.43 -8.40
N PHE A 218 8.28 -6.93 -7.87
CA PHE A 218 7.08 -6.53 -8.63
C PHE A 218 7.38 -5.48 -9.72
N TYR A 219 8.41 -4.66 -9.52
CA TYR A 219 8.85 -3.67 -10.50
C TYR A 219 9.92 -4.28 -11.41
N PRO A 220 9.72 -4.28 -12.73
CA PRO A 220 10.76 -4.74 -13.62
C PRO A 220 11.96 -3.78 -13.55
N THR A 221 13.00 -4.17 -12.85
CA THR A 221 14.34 -3.52 -12.90
C THR A 221 15.02 -3.73 -14.26
N ARG A 222 14.33 -4.34 -15.22
CA ARG A 222 14.83 -4.44 -16.57
C ARG A 222 14.80 -3.08 -17.24
N VAL A 223 15.96 -2.47 -17.26
CA VAL A 223 16.30 -1.36 -18.13
C VAL A 223 15.99 -1.76 -19.57
N ALA A 224 14.81 -1.39 -20.05
CA ALA A 224 14.52 -1.53 -21.47
C ALA A 224 15.53 -0.66 -22.22
N THR A 225 16.28 -1.24 -23.15
CA THR A 225 17.14 -0.46 -24.06
C THR A 225 16.28 0.61 -24.73
N ALA A 226 16.81 1.82 -24.83
CA ALA A 226 16.09 2.91 -25.45
C ALA A 226 15.62 2.48 -26.86
N PRO A 227 14.34 2.61 -27.19
CA PRO A 227 13.84 2.20 -28.49
C PRO A 227 14.42 3.09 -29.61
N PRO A 228 14.54 2.59 -30.83
CA PRO A 228 14.94 3.40 -31.96
C PRO A 228 14.11 4.69 -32.09
N PRO A 229 14.65 5.82 -32.59
CA PRO A 229 13.97 7.12 -32.57
C PRO A 229 12.56 7.14 -33.19
N ALA A 230 12.36 6.40 -34.29
CA ALA A 230 11.04 6.30 -34.92
C ALA A 230 10.02 5.54 -34.05
N VAL A 231 10.45 4.47 -33.38
CA VAL A 231 9.63 3.70 -32.44
C VAL A 231 9.33 4.54 -31.19
N ALA A 232 10.30 5.32 -30.74
CA ALA A 232 10.13 6.22 -29.61
C ALA A 232 9.08 7.31 -29.89
N ALA A 233 9.07 7.90 -31.09
CA ALA A 233 8.09 8.91 -31.49
C ALA A 233 6.66 8.32 -31.56
N ALA A 234 6.48 7.17 -32.21
CA ALA A 234 5.19 6.49 -32.26
C ALA A 234 4.68 6.12 -30.86
N ARG A 235 5.57 5.62 -29.99
CA ARG A 235 5.21 5.28 -28.61
C ARG A 235 4.81 6.52 -27.80
N ARG A 236 5.50 7.66 -27.95
CA ARG A 236 5.12 8.92 -27.31
C ARG A 236 3.70 9.36 -27.72
N ALA A 237 3.42 9.34 -29.02
CA ALA A 237 2.09 9.66 -29.53
C ALA A 237 0.99 8.73 -28.97
N GLN A 238 1.28 7.43 -28.89
CA GLN A 238 0.37 6.45 -28.32
C GLN A 238 0.13 6.68 -26.82
N LEU A 239 1.19 6.95 -26.04
CA LEU A 239 1.07 7.24 -24.61
C LEU A 239 0.24 8.51 -24.37
N ARG A 240 0.45 9.56 -25.19
CA ARG A 240 -0.35 10.78 -25.17
C ARG A 240 -1.82 10.49 -25.43
N ALA A 241 -2.14 9.78 -26.51
CA ALA A 241 -3.51 9.44 -26.88
C ALA A 241 -4.21 8.57 -25.80
N THR A 242 -3.48 7.63 -25.21
CA THR A 242 -3.99 6.80 -24.12
C THR A 242 -4.28 7.65 -22.88
N CYS A 243 -3.37 8.58 -22.52
CA CYS A 243 -3.55 9.51 -21.41
C CYS A 243 -4.77 10.41 -21.64
N ASP A 244 -4.90 11.00 -22.82
CA ASP A 244 -6.03 11.88 -23.19
C ASP A 244 -7.37 11.13 -23.04
N ALA A 245 -7.45 9.88 -23.51
CA ALA A 245 -8.65 9.05 -23.36
C ALA A 245 -8.98 8.70 -21.90
N GLN A 246 -7.97 8.45 -21.06
CA GLN A 246 -8.20 8.22 -19.63
C GLN A 246 -8.64 9.49 -18.90
N LEU A 247 -8.10 10.64 -19.27
CA LEU A 247 -8.48 11.91 -18.68
C LEU A 247 -9.90 12.34 -19.10
N ASP A 248 -10.36 12.00 -20.32
CA ASP A 248 -11.75 12.20 -20.69
C ASP A 248 -12.72 11.42 -19.78
N LYS A 249 -12.34 10.19 -19.40
CA LYS A 249 -13.10 9.39 -18.42
C LYS A 249 -13.07 10.02 -17.02
N LEU A 250 -11.92 10.51 -16.59
CA LEU A 250 -11.82 11.24 -15.32
C LEU A 250 -12.70 12.48 -15.32
N ILE A 251 -12.68 13.28 -16.39
CA ILE A 251 -13.48 14.49 -16.51
C ILE A 251 -14.98 14.15 -16.44
N ASP A 252 -15.43 13.12 -17.16
CA ASP A 252 -16.81 12.66 -17.06
C ASP A 252 -17.17 12.16 -15.65
N PHE A 253 -16.27 11.41 -15.02
CA PHE A 253 -16.45 10.93 -13.64
C PHE A 253 -16.60 12.08 -12.65
N VAL A 254 -15.72 13.09 -12.74
CA VAL A 254 -15.69 14.26 -11.85
C VAL A 254 -16.91 15.16 -12.06
N THR A 255 -17.32 15.37 -13.32
CA THR A 255 -18.38 16.35 -13.64
C THR A 255 -19.78 15.79 -13.64
N ASN A 256 -19.96 14.59 -14.17
CA ASN A 256 -21.26 14.00 -14.43
C ASN A 256 -21.62 12.84 -13.50
N VAL A 257 -20.64 12.04 -13.09
CA VAL A 257 -20.91 10.82 -12.31
C VAL A 257 -20.80 11.10 -10.82
N ALA A 258 -19.62 11.37 -10.34
CA ALA A 258 -19.32 11.52 -8.91
C ALA A 258 -19.20 12.98 -8.48
N SER A 259 -19.91 13.88 -9.15
CA SER A 259 -19.80 15.33 -8.95
C SER A 259 -20.02 15.79 -7.50
N GLY A 260 -20.75 15.00 -6.70
CA GLY A 260 -20.96 15.30 -5.28
C GLY A 260 -19.73 15.07 -4.40
N LEU A 261 -18.78 14.26 -4.84
CA LEU A 261 -17.56 13.93 -4.09
C LEU A 261 -16.43 14.96 -4.30
N PHE A 262 -16.42 15.64 -5.45
CA PHE A 262 -15.35 16.59 -5.75
C PHE A 262 -15.76 18.02 -5.36
N PRO A 263 -14.88 18.76 -4.65
CA PRO A 263 -15.09 20.19 -4.40
C PRO A 263 -15.29 20.99 -5.70
N PRO A 264 -16.01 22.13 -5.68
CA PRO A 264 -16.23 22.95 -6.87
C PRO A 264 -14.94 23.32 -7.63
N VAL A 265 -13.84 23.59 -6.92
CA VAL A 265 -12.53 23.93 -7.51
C VAL A 265 -11.95 22.78 -8.35
N HIS A 266 -12.20 21.53 -8.00
CA HIS A 266 -11.73 20.38 -8.77
C HIS A 266 -12.67 20.00 -9.93
N ARG A 267 -13.88 20.58 -9.98
CA ARG A 267 -14.85 20.42 -11.06
C ARG A 267 -14.84 21.59 -12.04
N ASP A 268 -14.04 22.61 -11.76
CA ASP A 268 -13.91 23.78 -12.61
C ASP A 268 -13.38 23.38 -13.99
N ALA A 269 -14.06 23.87 -15.05
CA ALA A 269 -13.73 23.50 -16.42
C ALA A 269 -12.30 23.93 -16.82
N SER A 270 -11.82 25.08 -16.30
CA SER A 270 -10.46 25.55 -16.58
C SER A 270 -9.41 24.69 -15.90
N PHE A 271 -9.67 24.26 -14.66
CA PHE A 271 -8.81 23.31 -13.96
C PHE A 271 -8.73 21.97 -14.71
N LEU A 272 -9.87 21.39 -15.09
CA LEU A 272 -9.91 20.09 -15.78
C LEU A 272 -9.27 20.15 -17.17
N ALA A 273 -9.46 21.25 -17.90
CA ALA A 273 -8.80 21.46 -19.18
C ALA A 273 -7.28 21.57 -19.03
N ARG A 274 -6.80 22.32 -18.02
CA ARG A 274 -5.38 22.44 -17.69
C ARG A 274 -4.81 21.08 -17.28
N LEU A 275 -5.46 20.35 -16.37
CA LEU A 275 -5.04 18.99 -15.94
C LEU A 275 -4.85 18.07 -17.14
N LYS A 276 -5.79 18.09 -18.10
CA LYS A 276 -5.70 17.26 -19.32
C LYS A 276 -4.49 17.63 -20.17
N VAL A 277 -4.22 18.93 -20.36
CA VAL A 277 -3.04 19.38 -21.11
C VAL A 277 -1.74 18.96 -20.42
N GLU A 278 -1.62 19.27 -19.13
CA GLU A 278 -0.45 19.02 -18.31
C GLU A 278 -0.10 17.51 -18.25
N CYS A 279 -1.08 16.66 -17.95
CA CYS A 279 -0.87 15.20 -17.94
C CYS A 279 -0.50 14.67 -19.33
N GLY A 280 -1.15 15.19 -20.38
CA GLY A 280 -0.86 14.80 -21.75
C GLY A 280 0.55 15.19 -22.20
N GLU A 281 1.10 16.30 -21.74
CA GLU A 281 2.50 16.68 -21.97
C GLU A 281 3.45 15.73 -21.26
N CYS A 282 3.21 15.40 -19.98
CA CYS A 282 4.01 14.46 -19.22
C CYS A 282 3.97 13.04 -19.81
N ALA A 283 2.80 12.61 -20.30
CA ALA A 283 2.59 11.22 -20.77
C ALA A 283 3.54 10.79 -21.88
N GLN A 284 3.97 11.72 -22.72
CA GLN A 284 4.93 11.46 -23.79
C GLN A 284 6.28 10.93 -23.27
N PHE A 285 6.60 11.20 -22.01
CA PHE A 285 7.88 10.88 -21.39
C PHE A 285 7.76 9.81 -20.29
N PHE A 286 6.60 9.20 -20.05
CA PHE A 286 6.40 8.21 -18.98
C PHE A 286 7.39 7.05 -19.04
N SER A 287 7.63 6.49 -20.24
CA SER A 287 8.60 5.40 -20.37
C SER A 287 10.03 5.83 -20.04
N LEU A 288 10.38 7.09 -20.31
CA LEU A 288 11.69 7.65 -19.98
C LEU A 288 11.82 7.91 -18.48
N ALA A 289 10.75 8.42 -17.84
CA ALA A 289 10.72 8.62 -16.39
C ALA A 289 10.83 7.28 -15.64
N GLN A 290 10.09 6.26 -16.06
CA GLN A 290 10.20 4.91 -15.49
C GLN A 290 11.60 4.32 -15.70
N HIS A 291 12.19 4.50 -16.88
CA HIS A 291 13.55 4.07 -17.17
C HIS A 291 14.58 4.80 -16.30
N HIS A 292 14.47 6.12 -16.18
CA HIS A 292 15.34 6.94 -15.34
C HIS A 292 15.34 6.41 -13.91
N VAL A 293 14.18 6.21 -13.31
CA VAL A 293 14.06 5.70 -11.95
C VAL A 293 14.60 4.27 -11.82
N ALA A 294 14.27 3.37 -12.75
CA ALA A 294 14.70 1.99 -12.72
C ALA A 294 16.20 1.79 -12.96
N SER A 295 16.86 2.73 -13.62
CA SER A 295 18.31 2.67 -13.92
C SER A 295 19.21 3.10 -12.77
N GLN A 296 18.64 3.71 -11.71
CA GLN A 296 19.39 4.25 -10.59
C GLN A 296 19.63 3.18 -9.50
N ALA A 297 20.67 2.37 -9.68
CA ALA A 297 20.96 1.24 -8.77
C ALA A 297 21.13 1.65 -7.30
N ASP A 298 21.65 2.85 -7.02
CA ASP A 298 21.83 3.34 -5.65
C ASP A 298 20.51 3.67 -4.96
N TYR A 299 19.44 3.91 -5.73
CA TYR A 299 18.09 4.21 -5.27
C TYR A 299 17.14 2.99 -5.31
N ALA A 300 17.69 1.78 -5.36
CA ALA A 300 16.94 0.54 -5.36
C ALA A 300 17.50 -0.46 -4.37
N ALA A 301 16.65 -1.20 -3.67
CA ALA A 301 17.04 -2.27 -2.77
C ALA A 301 15.86 -3.25 -2.56
N LEU A 302 16.11 -4.36 -1.87
CA LEU A 302 15.03 -5.17 -1.34
C LEU A 302 14.17 -4.34 -0.39
N THR A 303 12.87 -4.39 -0.57
CA THR A 303 11.94 -3.59 0.22
C THR A 303 10.52 -4.18 0.19
N HIS A 304 9.61 -3.55 0.93
CA HIS A 304 8.20 -3.91 1.02
C HIS A 304 7.40 -3.21 -0.08
N PRO A 305 6.79 -3.93 -1.05
CA PRO A 305 6.23 -3.34 -2.27
C PRO A 305 4.93 -2.53 -2.06
N ASN A 306 4.21 -2.75 -0.95
CA ASN A 306 2.89 -2.16 -0.70
C ASN A 306 2.71 -1.79 0.77
N LEU A 307 3.64 -1.01 1.31
CA LEU A 307 3.62 -0.60 2.71
C LEU A 307 2.71 0.63 2.91
N GLN A 308 1.40 0.43 2.81
CA GLN A 308 0.42 1.44 3.20
C GLN A 308 0.16 1.38 4.71
N ILE A 309 -0.54 2.36 5.25
CA ILE A 309 -0.74 2.53 6.69
C ILE A 309 -1.43 1.31 7.35
N ASP A 310 -2.29 0.60 6.64
CA ASP A 310 -2.97 -0.61 7.08
C ASP A 310 -2.09 -1.87 7.08
N ASN A 311 -0.95 -1.83 6.38
CA ASN A 311 0.08 -2.87 6.37
C ASN A 311 1.15 -2.65 7.44
N GLY A 312 0.91 -1.75 8.37
CA GLY A 312 1.69 -1.51 9.57
C GLY A 312 0.93 -1.81 10.86
N PHE A 313 1.65 -2.08 11.93
CA PHE A 313 1.17 -2.03 13.30
C PHE A 313 2.10 -1.16 14.12
N TYR A 314 1.56 -0.36 15.01
CA TYR A 314 2.25 0.80 15.54
C TYR A 314 2.23 0.81 17.06
N TRP A 315 3.27 1.39 17.64
CA TRP A 315 3.37 1.64 19.09
C TRP A 315 4.22 2.88 19.34
N ARG A 316 4.07 3.45 20.54
CA ARG A 316 5.01 4.46 20.99
C ARG A 316 6.07 3.81 21.89
N ASP A 317 7.33 4.12 21.66
CA ASP A 317 8.43 3.65 22.50
C ASP A 317 8.53 4.44 23.81
N GLY A 318 9.53 4.13 24.66
CA GLY A 318 9.73 4.78 25.94
C GLY A 318 10.02 6.29 25.86
N SER A 319 10.40 6.81 24.69
CA SER A 319 10.57 8.24 24.42
C SER A 319 9.29 8.91 23.91
N GLY A 320 8.24 8.14 23.63
CA GLY A 320 7.01 8.59 22.99
C GLY A 320 7.07 8.61 21.46
N ALA A 321 8.21 8.24 20.85
CA ALA A 321 8.35 8.22 19.40
C ALA A 321 7.55 7.07 18.75
N MET A 322 6.88 7.38 17.63
CA MET A 322 6.13 6.40 16.86
C MET A 322 7.06 5.38 16.21
N GLN A 323 6.79 4.11 16.45
CA GLN A 323 7.45 2.97 15.85
C GLN A 323 6.46 2.18 15.00
N ALA A 324 6.94 1.44 14.00
CA ALA A 324 6.12 0.59 13.15
C ALA A 324 6.69 -0.82 13.03
N GLY A 325 5.81 -1.81 13.09
CA GLY A 325 6.04 -3.15 12.58
C GLY A 325 5.29 -3.35 11.27
N LEU A 326 5.70 -4.34 10.46
CA LEU A 326 5.25 -4.47 9.09
C LEU A 326 4.53 -5.79 8.83
N LEU A 327 3.49 -5.74 8.01
CA LEU A 327 2.59 -6.84 7.64
C LEU A 327 2.52 -6.98 6.11
N ASP A 328 1.99 -8.12 5.63
CA ASP A 328 1.62 -8.34 4.22
C ASP A 328 2.78 -8.19 3.21
N TRP A 329 3.77 -9.07 3.33
CA TRP A 329 5.00 -9.07 2.52
C TRP A 329 4.82 -9.63 1.09
N TYR A 330 3.60 -9.69 0.60
CA TYR A 330 3.29 -10.14 -0.74
C TYR A 330 4.11 -9.36 -1.80
N ASN A 331 4.76 -10.07 -2.72
CA ASN A 331 5.67 -9.49 -3.73
C ASN A 331 6.91 -8.75 -3.18
N CYS A 332 7.37 -9.06 -1.96
CA CYS A 332 8.63 -8.53 -1.44
C CYS A 332 9.77 -8.77 -2.44
N GLY A 333 10.58 -7.75 -2.70
CA GLY A 333 11.66 -7.86 -3.69
C GLY A 333 12.43 -6.57 -3.89
N GLU A 334 13.38 -6.60 -4.81
CA GLU A 334 14.15 -5.42 -5.17
C GLU A 334 13.32 -4.44 -5.98
N MET A 335 13.25 -3.19 -5.52
CA MET A 335 12.46 -2.12 -6.14
C MET A 335 13.15 -0.76 -5.97
N PRO A 336 12.89 0.19 -6.89
CA PRO A 336 13.25 1.59 -6.68
C PRO A 336 12.58 2.17 -5.43
N PHE A 337 13.32 2.91 -4.59
CA PHE A 337 12.77 3.54 -3.40
C PHE A 337 11.60 4.48 -3.69
N ALA A 338 11.68 5.22 -4.79
CA ALA A 338 10.61 6.10 -5.23
C ALA A 338 9.30 5.35 -5.50
N ALA A 339 9.36 4.13 -6.06
CA ALA A 339 8.16 3.30 -6.32
C ALA A 339 7.54 2.80 -5.02
N VAL A 340 8.37 2.38 -4.07
CA VAL A 340 7.91 1.92 -2.75
C VAL A 340 7.30 3.06 -1.94
N LEU A 341 7.94 4.23 -1.95
CA LEU A 341 7.42 5.43 -1.29
C LEU A 341 6.11 5.91 -1.92
N GLN A 342 5.98 5.81 -3.26
CA GLN A 342 4.72 6.12 -3.93
C GLN A 342 3.59 5.18 -3.46
N GLY A 343 3.86 3.88 -3.33
CA GLY A 343 2.91 2.92 -2.76
C GLY A 343 2.61 3.21 -1.28
N CYS A 344 3.63 3.48 -0.47
CA CYS A 344 3.51 3.79 0.95
C CYS A 344 2.61 5.01 1.21
N LEU A 345 2.83 6.09 0.48
CA LEU A 345 2.17 7.38 0.70
C LEU A 345 0.83 7.52 -0.05
N SER A 346 0.39 6.49 -0.77
CA SER A 346 -0.78 6.57 -1.66
C SER A 346 -2.12 6.81 -0.94
N GLY A 347 -2.21 6.58 0.36
CA GLY A 347 -3.41 6.84 1.17
C GLY A 347 -3.31 8.10 2.03
N MET A 348 -2.17 8.78 2.01
CA MET A 348 -1.97 10.00 2.78
C MET A 348 -2.85 11.13 2.26
N GLU A 349 -3.53 11.84 3.17
CA GLU A 349 -4.35 12.99 2.83
C GLU A 349 -3.58 14.01 1.98
N PRO A 350 -4.14 14.54 0.87
CA PRO A 350 -3.42 15.36 -0.09
C PRO A 350 -2.75 16.60 0.50
N HIS A 351 -3.41 17.26 1.46
CA HIS A 351 -2.87 18.43 2.15
C HIS A 351 -1.65 18.04 3.00
N ALA A 352 -1.77 16.97 3.78
CA ALA A 352 -0.67 16.47 4.60
C ALA A 352 0.50 15.95 3.73
N LEU A 353 0.19 15.32 2.59
CA LEU A 353 1.21 14.90 1.64
C LEU A 353 1.98 16.10 1.07
N ALA A 354 1.28 17.15 0.63
CA ALA A 354 1.90 18.38 0.12
C ALA A 354 2.76 19.08 1.20
N GLU A 355 2.34 19.05 2.46
CA GLU A 355 3.09 19.63 3.57
C GLU A 355 4.33 18.81 3.93
N HIS A 356 4.28 17.48 3.84
CA HIS A 356 5.30 16.60 4.41
C HIS A 356 6.15 15.85 3.36
N GLU A 357 5.86 15.92 2.06
CA GLU A 357 6.57 15.11 1.05
C GLU A 357 8.09 15.26 1.10
N GLU A 358 8.60 16.49 1.19
CA GLU A 358 10.03 16.76 1.29
C GLU A 358 10.61 16.21 2.60
N GLY A 359 9.93 16.45 3.73
CA GLY A 359 10.36 15.94 5.03
C GLY A 359 10.38 14.41 5.10
N LEU A 360 9.45 13.73 4.40
CA LEU A 360 9.43 12.27 4.29
C LEU A 360 10.61 11.73 3.47
N MET A 361 10.98 12.42 2.38
CA MET A 361 12.14 12.04 1.57
C MET A 361 13.46 12.29 2.31
N CYS A 362 13.57 13.41 3.05
CA CYS A 362 14.69 13.67 3.96
C CYS A 362 14.79 12.58 5.04
N CYS A 363 13.66 12.27 5.70
CA CYS A 363 13.61 11.23 6.72
C CYS A 363 14.08 9.86 6.19
N PHE A 364 13.64 9.48 4.98
CA PHE A 364 14.11 8.24 4.35
C PHE A 364 15.63 8.28 4.11
N ALA A 365 16.15 9.33 3.48
CA ALA A 365 17.56 9.43 3.12
C ALA A 365 18.47 9.43 4.37
N ASP A 366 18.08 10.19 5.38
CA ASP A 366 18.85 10.30 6.65
C ASP A 366 18.85 8.97 7.41
N GLU A 367 17.70 8.31 7.56
CA GLU A 367 17.59 7.01 8.23
C GLU A 367 18.35 5.92 7.47
N TYR A 368 18.28 5.96 6.12
CA TYR A 368 18.98 5.01 5.26
C TYR A 368 20.50 5.10 5.45
N VAL A 369 21.06 6.31 5.46
CA VAL A 369 22.49 6.55 5.71
C VAL A 369 22.86 6.21 7.16
N ALA A 370 22.06 6.63 8.13
CA ALA A 370 22.28 6.33 9.55
C ALA A 370 22.31 4.82 9.83
N CYS A 371 21.54 4.04 9.07
CA CYS A 371 21.55 2.58 9.13
C CYS A 371 22.64 1.93 8.25
N GLY A 372 23.60 2.70 7.70
CA GLY A 372 24.75 2.22 6.94
C GLY A 372 24.44 1.93 5.47
N GLY A 373 23.36 2.45 4.93
CA GLY A 373 23.15 2.54 3.49
C GLY A 373 24.11 3.54 2.83
N PRO A 374 24.38 3.43 1.53
CA PRO A 374 25.16 4.43 0.81
C PRO A 374 24.47 5.79 0.82
N HIS A 375 25.25 6.87 0.63
CA HIS A 375 24.69 8.21 0.55
C HIS A 375 23.79 8.37 -0.69
N ILE A 376 22.56 8.85 -0.48
CA ILE A 376 21.61 9.21 -1.54
C ILE A 376 21.13 10.66 -1.32
N SER A 377 20.87 11.38 -2.42
CA SER A 377 20.31 12.72 -2.36
C SER A 377 18.79 12.66 -2.13
N HIS A 378 18.29 13.30 -1.07
CA HIS A 378 16.86 13.43 -0.84
C HIS A 378 16.17 14.21 -1.96
N ALA A 379 16.83 15.21 -2.55
CA ALA A 379 16.28 15.97 -3.68
C ALA A 379 16.10 15.11 -4.94
N GLU A 380 17.04 14.18 -5.21
CA GLU A 380 16.89 13.23 -6.30
C GLU A 380 15.81 12.18 -5.98
N LEU A 381 15.73 11.69 -4.74
CA LEU A 381 14.67 10.78 -4.32
C LEU A 381 13.28 11.41 -4.47
N LEU A 382 13.12 12.69 -4.07
CA LEU A 382 11.89 13.45 -4.25
C LEU A 382 11.55 13.63 -5.73
N ARG A 383 12.56 13.95 -6.56
CA ARG A 383 12.39 14.05 -8.02
C ARG A 383 11.85 12.74 -8.60
N GLN A 384 12.49 11.61 -8.29
CA GLN A 384 12.07 10.29 -8.76
C GLN A 384 10.66 9.95 -8.29
N TRP A 385 10.33 10.25 -7.03
CA TRP A 385 9.01 10.02 -6.46
C TRP A 385 7.92 10.84 -7.19
N ARG A 386 8.16 12.13 -7.44
CA ARG A 386 7.22 12.99 -8.18
C ARG A 386 7.03 12.50 -9.63
N LEU A 387 8.09 12.05 -10.29
CA LEU A 387 7.99 11.45 -11.63
C LEU A 387 7.07 10.22 -11.63
N LEU A 388 7.28 9.30 -10.71
CA LEU A 388 6.46 8.10 -10.60
C LEU A 388 5.04 8.41 -10.13
N TYR A 389 4.84 9.45 -9.31
CA TYR A 389 3.50 9.88 -8.89
C TYR A 389 2.66 10.28 -10.11
N VAL A 390 3.19 11.09 -11.02
CA VAL A 390 2.51 11.49 -12.26
C VAL A 390 2.17 10.27 -13.13
N VAL A 391 3.11 9.35 -13.32
CA VAL A 391 2.89 8.11 -14.08
C VAL A 391 1.79 7.26 -13.43
N SER A 392 1.83 7.11 -12.11
CA SER A 392 0.87 6.31 -11.34
C SER A 392 -0.53 6.94 -11.36
N PHE A 393 -0.63 8.26 -11.24
CA PHE A 393 -1.90 8.97 -11.32
C PHE A 393 -2.65 8.61 -12.59
N VAL A 394 -2.03 8.79 -13.76
CA VAL A 394 -2.66 8.48 -15.05
C VAL A 394 -2.95 6.97 -15.16
N GLY A 395 -2.04 6.12 -14.68
CA GLY A 395 -2.22 4.68 -14.69
C GLY A 395 -3.42 4.19 -13.86
N GLN A 396 -3.80 4.93 -12.81
CA GLN A 396 -4.95 4.58 -11.97
C GLN A 396 -6.31 4.93 -12.61
N LEU A 397 -6.36 5.83 -13.57
CA LEU A 397 -7.62 6.29 -14.17
C LEU A 397 -8.39 5.16 -14.90
N GLN A 398 -7.72 4.12 -15.36
CA GLN A 398 -8.36 2.93 -15.93
C GLN A 398 -9.34 2.26 -14.95
N TYR A 399 -9.10 2.37 -13.64
CA TYR A 399 -9.92 1.75 -12.62
C TYR A 399 -11.27 2.44 -12.39
N ILE A 400 -11.50 3.62 -12.99
CA ILE A 400 -12.81 4.26 -12.97
C ILE A 400 -13.86 3.31 -13.56
N GLU A 401 -13.59 2.73 -14.71
CA GLU A 401 -14.50 1.78 -15.36
C GLU A 401 -14.33 0.35 -14.85
N MET A 402 -13.07 -0.07 -14.66
CA MET A 402 -12.76 -1.48 -14.35
C MET A 402 -13.18 -1.90 -12.95
N ASP A 403 -13.17 -0.97 -11.98
CA ASP A 403 -13.45 -1.25 -10.58
C ASP A 403 -14.59 -0.39 -10.05
N ILE A 404 -14.49 0.93 -10.14
CA ILE A 404 -15.42 1.86 -9.48
C ILE A 404 -16.84 1.74 -10.04
N LEU A 405 -16.99 1.87 -11.36
CA LEU A 405 -18.32 1.85 -11.99
C LEU A 405 -18.87 0.43 -12.18
N ARG A 406 -18.01 -0.57 -12.23
CA ARG A 406 -18.42 -1.96 -12.39
C ARG A 406 -18.87 -2.60 -11.07
N GLU A 407 -18.17 -2.32 -9.96
CA GLU A 407 -18.38 -2.97 -8.67
C GLU A 407 -19.13 -2.09 -7.66
N GLY A 408 -19.17 -0.77 -7.94
CA GLY A 408 -19.81 0.22 -7.08
C GLY A 408 -21.32 0.34 -7.29
N ALA A 409 -21.86 1.43 -6.77
CA ALA A 409 -23.25 1.77 -6.94
C ALA A 409 -23.63 1.92 -8.44
N PRO A 410 -24.90 1.73 -8.81
CA PRO A 410 -25.38 2.04 -10.15
C PRO A 410 -25.02 3.48 -10.54
N ARG A 411 -24.64 3.69 -11.81
CA ARG A 411 -24.17 5.00 -12.29
C ARG A 411 -25.13 6.16 -11.95
N ALA A 412 -26.44 5.90 -11.95
CA ALA A 412 -27.47 6.90 -11.65
C ALA A 412 -27.48 7.35 -10.16
N GLU A 413 -26.90 6.55 -9.26
CA GLU A 413 -26.84 6.86 -7.82
C GLU A 413 -25.62 7.68 -7.42
N TRP A 414 -24.53 7.62 -8.19
CA TRP A 414 -23.29 8.31 -7.91
C TRP A 414 -23.46 9.82 -7.66
N PRO A 415 -24.29 10.57 -8.42
CA PRO A 415 -24.48 12.00 -8.18
C PRO A 415 -25.07 12.33 -6.79
N SER A 416 -25.62 11.35 -6.08
CA SER A 416 -26.14 11.51 -4.70
C SER A 416 -25.07 11.32 -3.62
N ILE A 417 -23.93 10.73 -3.94
CA ILE A 417 -22.83 10.49 -3.01
C ILE A 417 -22.11 11.82 -2.75
N ARG A 418 -22.00 12.21 -1.46
CA ARG A 418 -21.45 13.51 -1.03
C ARG A 418 -20.22 13.41 -0.14
N SER A 419 -19.88 12.20 0.30
CA SER A 419 -18.77 11.96 1.22
C SER A 419 -17.98 10.73 0.80
N ARG A 420 -16.67 10.77 1.01
CA ARG A 420 -15.81 9.58 0.89
C ARG A 420 -16.20 8.46 1.86
N ASP A 421 -16.90 8.83 2.95
CA ASP A 421 -17.37 7.90 3.97
C ASP A 421 -18.74 7.26 3.66
N ASP A 422 -19.31 7.54 2.46
CA ASP A 422 -20.58 6.92 2.05
C ASP A 422 -20.43 5.39 2.01
N PRO A 423 -21.37 4.63 2.62
CA PRO A 423 -21.31 3.17 2.66
C PRO A 423 -21.17 2.50 1.29
N ARG A 424 -21.73 3.11 0.23
CA ARG A 424 -21.60 2.62 -1.15
C ARG A 424 -20.17 2.67 -1.68
N ILE A 425 -19.31 3.50 -1.09
CA ILE A 425 -17.86 3.54 -1.35
C ILE A 425 -17.15 2.61 -0.36
N MET A 426 -17.45 2.75 0.93
CA MET A 426 -16.66 2.15 1.99
C MET A 426 -16.79 0.64 2.09
N HIS A 427 -17.97 0.08 1.80
CA HIS A 427 -18.23 -1.35 1.97
C HIS A 427 -17.69 -2.23 0.83
N VAL A 428 -17.30 -1.65 -0.31
CA VAL A 428 -16.72 -2.39 -1.43
C VAL A 428 -15.24 -2.06 -1.54
N TRP A 429 -14.39 -3.01 -1.23
CA TRP A 429 -12.95 -2.82 -1.11
C TRP A 429 -12.30 -2.11 -2.31
N ASN A 430 -12.54 -2.62 -3.54
CA ASN A 430 -11.96 -2.03 -4.73
C ASN A 430 -12.50 -0.61 -4.99
N VAL A 431 -13.81 -0.41 -4.80
CA VAL A 431 -14.45 0.91 -4.96
C VAL A 431 -13.85 1.91 -3.99
N ARG A 432 -13.72 1.55 -2.71
CA ARG A 432 -13.07 2.38 -1.69
C ARG A 432 -11.66 2.76 -2.10
N CYS A 433 -10.81 1.76 -2.35
CA CYS A 433 -9.40 2.01 -2.66
C CYS A 433 -9.21 2.88 -3.91
N ARG A 434 -9.98 2.61 -4.97
CA ARG A 434 -9.82 3.33 -6.23
C ARG A 434 -10.44 4.72 -6.22
N THR A 435 -11.63 4.85 -5.61
CA THR A 435 -12.31 6.16 -5.53
C THR A 435 -11.49 7.13 -4.70
N ILE A 436 -11.03 6.72 -3.50
CA ILE A 436 -10.26 7.61 -2.62
C ILE A 436 -8.90 7.95 -3.26
N ALA A 437 -8.21 6.98 -3.84
CA ALA A 437 -6.95 7.25 -4.53
C ALA A 437 -7.09 8.28 -5.68
N ILE A 438 -8.20 8.25 -6.42
CA ILE A 438 -8.45 9.23 -7.48
C ILE A 438 -8.83 10.59 -6.91
N LEU A 439 -9.68 10.65 -5.87
CA LEU A 439 -10.01 11.90 -5.17
C LEU A 439 -8.75 12.60 -4.67
N ASP A 440 -7.90 11.85 -3.98
CA ASP A 440 -6.68 12.37 -3.36
C ASP A 440 -5.65 12.77 -4.42
N ALA A 441 -5.52 11.99 -5.50
CA ALA A 441 -4.60 12.34 -6.59
C ALA A 441 -5.00 13.62 -7.34
N VAL A 442 -6.30 13.84 -7.59
CA VAL A 442 -6.80 15.09 -8.19
C VAL A 442 -6.55 16.28 -7.26
N ALA A 443 -6.80 16.11 -5.95
CA ALA A 443 -6.56 17.15 -4.97
C ALA A 443 -5.07 17.48 -4.81
N PHE A 444 -4.20 16.46 -4.79
CA PHE A 444 -2.76 16.67 -4.72
C PHE A 444 -2.20 17.33 -5.98
N TRP A 445 -2.70 16.95 -7.18
CA TRP A 445 -2.34 17.67 -8.41
C TRP A 445 -2.70 19.15 -8.36
N ALA A 446 -3.88 19.47 -7.84
CA ALA A 446 -4.32 20.86 -7.70
C ALA A 446 -3.48 21.68 -6.70
N ALA A 447 -2.89 21.02 -5.69
CA ALA A 447 -2.11 21.65 -4.63
C ALA A 447 -0.58 21.67 -4.88
N SER A 448 -0.11 21.01 -5.96
CA SER A 448 1.33 20.82 -6.21
C SER A 448 1.73 21.21 -7.64
N ASP A 449 3.03 21.47 -7.84
CA ASP A 449 3.61 21.82 -9.15
C ASP A 449 4.16 20.59 -9.89
N LEU A 450 3.45 19.45 -9.84
CA LEU A 450 3.91 18.16 -10.42
C LEU A 450 4.28 18.28 -11.90
N HIS A 451 3.45 18.98 -12.69
CA HIS A 451 3.73 19.21 -14.11
C HIS A 451 5.04 19.98 -14.34
N THR A 452 5.24 21.09 -13.61
CA THR A 452 6.47 21.89 -13.71
C THR A 452 7.70 21.07 -13.36
N HIS A 453 7.65 20.29 -12.28
CA HIS A 453 8.74 19.41 -11.87
C HIS A 453 9.04 18.34 -12.93
N PHE A 454 8.01 17.68 -13.46
CA PHE A 454 8.16 16.65 -14.48
C PHE A 454 8.78 17.20 -15.76
N MET A 455 8.27 18.33 -16.26
CA MET A 455 8.73 18.93 -17.50
C MET A 455 10.13 19.57 -17.36
N THR A 456 10.48 20.05 -16.17
CA THR A 456 11.85 20.52 -15.87
C THR A 456 12.83 19.36 -15.97
N TRP A 457 12.52 18.21 -15.33
CA TRP A 457 13.32 16.99 -15.49
C TRP A 457 13.46 16.60 -16.98
N ALA A 458 12.37 16.59 -17.75
CA ALA A 458 12.42 16.21 -19.16
C ALA A 458 13.34 17.11 -20.00
N ARG A 459 13.37 18.42 -19.72
CA ARG A 459 14.28 19.38 -20.37
C ARG A 459 15.73 19.16 -19.92
N GLU A 460 15.99 18.97 -18.61
CA GLU A 460 17.36 18.70 -18.09
C GLU A 460 17.97 17.43 -18.68
N GLN A 461 17.12 16.44 -19.03
CA GLN A 461 17.55 15.21 -19.68
C GLN A 461 17.63 15.33 -21.21
N GLY A 462 17.34 16.50 -21.78
CA GLY A 462 17.36 16.71 -23.24
C GLY A 462 16.26 15.99 -24.02
N HIS A 463 15.13 15.72 -23.37
CA HIS A 463 13.98 15.04 -23.99
C HIS A 463 13.02 16.00 -24.66
N VAL A 464 13.06 17.28 -24.29
CA VAL A 464 12.27 18.40 -24.82
C VAL A 464 13.17 19.45 -25.41
#